data_1c4f6675eb97845f141d6e21d1fa4b47
#
_entry.id   1c4f6675eb97845f141d6e21d1fa4b47
#
_cell.length_a   1.000
_cell.length_b   1.000
_cell.length_c   1.000
_cell.angle_alpha   90.00
_cell.angle_beta   90.00
_cell.angle_gamma   90.00
#
_symmetry.space_group_name_H-M   'P 1'
#
loop_
_entity.id
_entity.type
_entity.pdbx_description
1 polymer ?
#
loop_
_entity_poly.entity_id
_entity_poly.type
_entity_poly.pdbx_seq_one_letter_code
_entity_poly.pdbx_strand_id
1 'polypeptide(L)'
;MEFFGTPTPPEIEYSLDQMVELAKNVVERSVAVPGVQPKLSMSLVKENKEKSDTRLTVVGALGGYYIFKPPSDKFPEMPENEHVTMRMAESFGIRVVPSSLIRLLSGELSYITKRVDRKETGAKIHMIDMFQITEAFDKYKSSMEKVGKALGNYSSNTLLDLTFYFDLAVFCFLTGNNDMHLKNFSMIENPSGWVLSPAYDLLNVAMVLPEDSEE
;
A
#
# COMPACT_ATOMS: atom_id res chain seq x y z
N MET A 1 -8.25 -18.01 -0.50
CA MET A 1 -6.82 -18.24 -0.88
C MET A 1 -5.98 -17.59 0.22
N GLU A 2 -5.06 -18.32 0.78
CA GLU A 2 -4.27 -17.84 1.91
C GLU A 2 -3.32 -16.72 1.43
N PHE A 3 -3.31 -15.62 2.14
CA PHE A 3 -2.54 -14.41 1.76
C PHE A 3 -1.04 -14.71 1.57
N PHE A 4 -0.46 -15.52 2.43
CA PHE A 4 0.95 -15.88 2.38
C PHE A 4 1.24 -17.14 1.54
N GLY A 5 0.21 -17.85 1.05
CA GLY A 5 0.36 -19.13 0.38
C GLY A 5 0.74 -20.29 1.31
N THR A 6 0.54 -20.10 2.61
CA THR A 6 0.81 -21.09 3.68
C THR A 6 -0.43 -21.25 4.55
N PRO A 7 -0.68 -22.46 5.14
CA PRO A 7 -1.85 -22.72 5.99
C PRO A 7 -1.80 -21.93 7.31
N THR A 8 -0.62 -21.58 7.76
CA THR A 8 -0.39 -20.75 8.95
C THR A 8 0.26 -19.42 8.56
N PRO A 9 -0.12 -18.29 9.19
CA PRO A 9 0.58 -17.05 8.96
C PRO A 9 2.05 -17.18 9.36
N PRO A 10 2.99 -16.52 8.64
CA PRO A 10 4.39 -16.49 9.03
C PRO A 10 4.58 -15.77 10.36
N GLU A 11 5.58 -16.15 11.11
CA GLU A 11 5.94 -15.44 12.33
C GLU A 11 6.68 -14.13 12.04
N ILE A 12 6.47 -13.15 12.91
CA ILE A 12 7.23 -11.92 12.97
C ILE A 12 7.96 -11.89 14.31
N GLU A 13 9.28 -12.01 14.27
CA GLU A 13 10.14 -12.06 15.46
C GLU A 13 10.53 -10.66 15.99
N TYR A 14 9.85 -9.61 15.53
CA TYR A 14 10.12 -8.23 15.92
C TYR A 14 9.02 -7.70 16.84
N SER A 15 9.44 -6.99 17.90
CA SER A 15 8.57 -6.14 18.71
C SER A 15 8.28 -4.81 18.00
N LEU A 16 7.30 -4.05 18.51
CA LEU A 16 6.98 -2.72 17.98
C LEU A 16 8.20 -1.78 18.05
N ASP A 17 8.92 -1.76 19.17
CA ASP A 17 10.11 -0.91 19.34
C ASP A 17 11.19 -1.22 18.30
N GLN A 18 11.44 -2.50 18.05
CA GLN A 18 12.38 -2.95 17.02
C GLN A 18 11.95 -2.54 15.62
N MET A 19 10.64 -2.63 15.32
CA MET A 19 10.09 -2.20 14.03
C MET A 19 10.19 -0.69 13.83
N VAL A 20 9.95 0.09 14.88
CA VAL A 20 10.10 1.56 14.85
C VAL A 20 11.55 1.95 14.61
N GLU A 21 12.50 1.29 15.27
CA GLU A 21 13.93 1.52 15.07
C GLU A 21 14.37 1.16 13.64
N LEU A 22 13.95 0.00 13.13
CA LEU A 22 14.21 -0.42 11.75
C LEU A 22 13.62 0.57 10.74
N ALA A 23 12.41 1.07 10.99
CA ALA A 23 11.78 2.04 10.11
C ALA A 23 12.52 3.39 10.10
N LYS A 24 13.01 3.87 11.25
CA LYS A 24 13.86 5.08 11.33
C LYS A 24 15.13 4.90 10.51
N ASN A 25 15.81 3.78 10.66
CA ASN A 25 17.04 3.48 9.90
C ASN A 25 16.81 3.41 8.38
N VAL A 26 15.65 2.93 7.94
CA VAL A 26 15.27 2.91 6.52
C VAL A 26 14.97 4.31 6.01
N VAL A 27 14.30 5.13 6.80
CA VAL A 27 13.99 6.53 6.47
C VAL A 27 15.27 7.36 6.37
N GLU A 28 16.21 7.22 7.31
CA GLU A 28 17.49 7.93 7.29
C GLU A 28 18.37 7.59 6.09
N ARG A 29 18.28 6.37 5.59
CA ARG A 29 19.02 5.89 4.40
C ARG A 29 18.29 6.15 3.08
N SER A 30 17.01 6.44 3.12
CA SER A 30 16.21 6.83 1.96
C SER A 30 15.95 8.33 2.05
N VAL A 31 15.95 9.04 0.94
CA VAL A 31 15.48 10.43 0.90
C VAL A 31 13.96 10.40 1.10
N ALA A 32 13.51 10.22 2.33
CA ALA A 32 12.11 10.11 2.69
C ALA A 32 11.57 11.46 3.14
N VAL A 33 10.42 11.83 2.63
CA VAL A 33 9.69 13.06 2.99
C VAL A 33 9.18 12.92 4.43
N PRO A 34 9.41 13.91 5.31
CA PRO A 34 8.87 13.90 6.68
C PRO A 34 7.35 13.82 6.70
N GLY A 35 6.79 13.06 7.64
CA GLY A 35 5.34 12.97 7.87
C GLY A 35 4.66 11.74 7.26
N VAL A 36 5.37 10.87 6.58
CA VAL A 36 4.83 9.63 6.03
C VAL A 36 4.87 8.51 7.07
N GLN A 37 3.78 7.73 7.16
CA GLN A 37 3.75 6.51 7.99
C GLN A 37 4.95 5.61 7.68
N PRO A 38 5.65 5.05 8.69
CA PRO A 38 6.78 4.15 8.47
C PRO A 38 6.36 2.95 7.61
N LYS A 39 7.13 2.67 6.55
CA LYS A 39 6.89 1.54 5.66
C LYS A 39 8.17 0.70 5.58
N LEU A 40 8.05 -0.60 5.79
CA LEU A 40 9.15 -1.54 5.68
C LEU A 40 8.89 -2.52 4.54
N SER A 41 9.94 -2.84 3.79
CA SER A 41 9.87 -3.89 2.78
C SER A 41 10.26 -5.22 3.40
N MET A 42 9.43 -6.25 3.20
CA MET A 42 9.62 -7.56 3.81
C MET A 42 9.59 -8.70 2.80
N SER A 43 10.28 -9.78 3.12
CA SER A 43 10.25 -11.05 2.37
C SER A 43 10.00 -12.22 3.29
N LEU A 44 9.38 -13.28 2.74
CA LEU A 44 9.28 -14.57 3.40
C LEU A 44 10.61 -15.31 3.32
N VAL A 45 11.10 -15.79 4.44
CA VAL A 45 12.26 -16.67 4.54
C VAL A 45 11.77 -18.02 5.07
N LYS A 46 12.16 -19.10 4.40
CA LYS A 46 11.95 -20.48 4.87
C LYS A 46 13.17 -20.92 5.64
N GLU A 47 13.02 -21.20 6.92
CA GLU A 47 14.13 -21.61 7.78
C GLU A 47 14.55 -23.07 7.58
N ASN A 48 13.60 -23.94 7.27
CA ASN A 48 13.87 -25.35 7.03
C ASN A 48 13.00 -25.91 5.91
N LYS A 49 13.58 -26.75 5.04
CA LYS A 49 12.80 -27.42 3.98
C LYS A 49 11.80 -28.45 4.52
N GLU A 50 11.97 -28.92 5.76
CA GLU A 50 11.17 -29.98 6.39
C GLU A 50 10.12 -29.47 7.37
N LYS A 51 10.19 -28.21 7.82
CA LYS A 51 9.18 -27.56 8.66
C LYS A 51 8.50 -26.44 7.88
N SER A 52 7.18 -26.32 8.05
CA SER A 52 6.37 -25.23 7.44
C SER A 52 6.64 -23.85 8.06
N ASP A 53 7.70 -23.71 8.84
CA ASP A 53 8.05 -22.50 9.56
C ASP A 53 8.59 -21.47 8.57
N THR A 54 7.73 -20.53 8.22
CA THR A 54 8.07 -19.35 7.43
C THR A 54 8.06 -18.13 8.34
N ARG A 55 9.07 -17.28 8.20
CA ARG A 55 9.08 -15.99 8.89
C ARG A 55 9.18 -14.83 7.90
N LEU A 56 8.68 -13.67 8.32
CA LEU A 56 8.87 -12.42 7.63
C LEU A 56 10.13 -11.74 8.13
N THR A 57 10.97 -11.31 7.21
CA THR A 57 12.18 -10.55 7.52
C THR A 57 12.22 -9.23 6.76
N VAL A 58 12.75 -8.19 7.39
CA VAL A 58 12.96 -6.89 6.76
C VAL A 58 14.09 -7.01 5.74
N VAL A 59 13.84 -6.53 4.53
CA VAL A 59 14.82 -6.42 3.46
C VAL A 59 14.97 -4.96 3.06
N GLY A 60 16.12 -4.59 2.51
CA GLY A 60 16.37 -3.20 2.12
C GLY A 60 15.28 -2.64 1.19
N ALA A 61 15.17 -1.30 1.11
CA ALA A 61 14.08 -0.56 0.48
C ALA A 61 13.71 -0.98 -0.95
N LEU A 62 14.64 -1.57 -1.70
CA LEU A 62 14.44 -2.02 -3.08
C LEU A 62 14.08 -3.50 -3.21
N GLY A 63 14.15 -4.26 -2.13
CA GLY A 63 13.83 -5.69 -2.09
C GLY A 63 12.41 -5.98 -1.62
N GLY A 64 12.12 -7.27 -1.40
CA GLY A 64 10.88 -7.74 -0.77
C GLY A 64 9.66 -7.84 -1.67
N TYR A 65 8.71 -8.63 -1.18
CA TYR A 65 7.43 -8.90 -1.83
C TYR A 65 6.25 -8.26 -1.10
N TYR A 66 6.50 -7.74 0.09
CA TYR A 66 5.48 -7.18 0.97
C TYR A 66 5.88 -5.78 1.41
N ILE A 67 4.89 -4.93 1.59
CA ILE A 67 4.99 -3.67 2.31
C ILE A 67 4.33 -3.86 3.66
N PHE A 68 5.04 -3.54 4.72
CA PHE A 68 4.62 -3.66 6.10
C PHE A 68 4.52 -2.28 6.73
N LYS A 69 3.41 -2.02 7.43
CA LYS A 69 3.13 -0.77 8.11
C LYS A 69 2.76 -1.08 9.56
N PRO A 70 3.67 -0.83 10.51
CA PRO A 70 3.37 -0.98 11.93
C PRO A 70 2.42 0.11 12.41
N PRO A 71 1.75 -0.09 13.57
CA PRO A 71 1.05 0.98 14.25
C PRO A 71 2.03 2.06 14.71
N SER A 72 1.54 3.25 14.97
CA SER A 72 2.33 4.33 15.58
C SER A 72 1.65 4.81 16.86
N ASP A 73 2.44 5.42 17.74
CA ASP A 73 1.91 5.98 19.01
C ASP A 73 0.83 7.04 18.77
N LYS A 74 0.95 7.79 17.67
CA LYS A 74 -0.05 8.79 17.26
C LYS A 74 -1.35 8.17 16.75
N PHE A 75 -1.26 7.06 16.05
CA PHE A 75 -2.35 6.42 15.33
C PHE A 75 -2.25 4.90 15.51
N PRO A 76 -2.56 4.39 16.71
CA PRO A 76 -2.37 2.98 17.04
C PRO A 76 -3.28 2.06 16.22
N GLU A 77 -4.47 2.49 15.86
CA GLU A 77 -5.48 1.71 15.11
C GLU A 77 -5.43 1.93 13.59
N MET A 78 -4.40 2.63 13.09
CA MET A 78 -4.26 2.89 11.65
C MET A 78 -4.13 1.59 10.81
N PRO A 79 -3.43 0.54 11.24
CA PRO A 79 -3.39 -0.73 10.51
C PRO A 79 -4.76 -1.36 10.32
N GLU A 80 -5.62 -1.34 11.35
CA GLU A 80 -6.98 -1.86 11.30
C GLU A 80 -7.88 -1.02 10.42
N ASN A 81 -7.75 0.31 10.49
CA ASN A 81 -8.47 1.25 9.63
C ASN A 81 -8.14 1.00 8.16
N GLU A 82 -6.86 0.94 7.80
CA GLU A 82 -6.44 0.65 6.43
C GLU A 82 -6.97 -0.71 5.98
N HIS A 83 -6.84 -1.74 6.81
CA HIS A 83 -7.30 -3.08 6.46
C HIS A 83 -8.81 -3.13 6.22
N VAL A 84 -9.62 -2.57 7.11
CA VAL A 84 -11.08 -2.58 6.95
C VAL A 84 -11.52 -1.77 5.73
N THR A 85 -10.88 -0.62 5.47
CA THR A 85 -11.20 0.21 4.30
C THR A 85 -10.85 -0.51 2.99
N MET A 86 -9.70 -1.20 2.93
CA MET A 86 -9.33 -2.04 1.79
C MET A 86 -10.31 -3.19 1.57
N ARG A 87 -10.77 -3.86 2.64
CA ARG A 87 -11.76 -4.94 2.56
C ARG A 87 -13.14 -4.42 2.12
N MET A 88 -13.53 -3.23 2.58
CA MET A 88 -14.74 -2.56 2.10
C MET A 88 -14.64 -2.27 0.60
N ALA A 89 -13.53 -1.69 0.14
CA ALA A 89 -13.31 -1.40 -1.27
C ALA A 89 -13.43 -2.67 -2.14
N GLU A 90 -12.81 -3.78 -1.71
CA GLU A 90 -12.94 -5.06 -2.39
C GLU A 90 -14.40 -5.54 -2.46
N SER A 91 -15.16 -5.39 -1.38
CA SER A 91 -16.58 -5.76 -1.32
C SER A 91 -17.46 -4.90 -2.24
N PHE A 92 -17.04 -3.67 -2.52
CA PHE A 92 -17.67 -2.78 -3.50
C PHE A 92 -17.24 -3.06 -4.95
N GLY A 93 -16.39 -4.07 -5.18
CA GLY A 93 -15.91 -4.45 -6.51
C GLY A 93 -14.71 -3.65 -7.01
N ILE A 94 -14.09 -2.83 -6.15
CA ILE A 94 -12.86 -2.12 -6.49
C ILE A 94 -11.69 -3.11 -6.49
N ARG A 95 -10.88 -3.06 -7.52
CA ARG A 95 -9.65 -3.86 -7.59
C ARG A 95 -8.63 -3.28 -6.61
N VAL A 96 -8.31 -4.04 -5.58
CA VAL A 96 -7.35 -3.65 -4.54
C VAL A 96 -6.16 -4.59 -4.50
N VAL A 97 -5.03 -4.12 -3.99
CA VAL A 97 -3.88 -4.98 -3.69
C VAL A 97 -4.25 -5.95 -2.57
N PRO A 98 -3.81 -7.22 -2.61
CA PRO A 98 -4.03 -8.16 -1.51
C PRO A 98 -3.39 -7.64 -0.23
N SER A 99 -4.13 -7.67 0.87
CA SER A 99 -3.66 -7.20 2.17
C SER A 99 -4.16 -8.07 3.32
N SER A 100 -3.53 -7.96 4.47
CA SER A 100 -3.88 -8.68 5.69
C SER A 100 -3.44 -7.89 6.91
N LEU A 101 -3.95 -8.27 8.08
CA LEU A 101 -3.36 -7.92 9.37
C LEU A 101 -2.44 -9.05 9.82
N ILE A 102 -1.37 -8.68 10.49
CA ILE A 102 -0.44 -9.62 11.11
C ILE A 102 -0.03 -9.08 12.48
N ARG A 103 0.22 -9.97 13.41
CA ARG A 103 0.54 -9.63 14.79
C ARG A 103 2.06 -9.62 15.00
N LEU A 104 2.57 -8.55 15.64
CA LEU A 104 3.95 -8.48 16.10
C LEU A 104 4.20 -9.41 17.29
N LEU A 105 5.46 -9.69 17.59
CA LEU A 105 5.86 -10.46 18.77
C LEU A 105 5.33 -9.83 20.08
N SER A 106 5.28 -8.51 20.14
CA SER A 106 4.76 -7.74 21.27
C SER A 106 3.22 -7.67 21.34
N GLY A 107 2.52 -8.16 20.32
CA GLY A 107 1.07 -8.37 20.32
C GLY A 107 0.25 -7.39 19.47
N GLU A 108 0.80 -6.27 19.04
CA GLU A 108 0.11 -5.25 18.25
C GLU A 108 -0.19 -5.75 16.84
N LEU A 109 -1.30 -5.28 16.27
CA LEU A 109 -1.62 -5.53 14.88
C LEU A 109 -0.87 -4.56 13.95
N SER A 110 -0.43 -5.07 12.83
CA SER A 110 0.23 -4.31 11.78
C SER A 110 -0.40 -4.65 10.44
N TYR A 111 -0.44 -3.69 9.54
CA TYR A 111 -0.94 -3.92 8.19
C TYR A 111 0.18 -4.43 7.29
N ILE A 112 -0.15 -5.40 6.44
CA ILE A 112 0.78 -5.95 5.46
C ILE A 112 0.07 -6.12 4.11
N THR A 113 0.73 -5.70 3.03
CA THR A 113 0.20 -5.83 1.68
C THR A 113 1.22 -6.41 0.72
N LYS A 114 0.75 -7.16 -0.30
CA LYS A 114 1.61 -7.64 -1.39
C LYS A 114 1.98 -6.49 -2.31
N ARG A 115 3.22 -6.50 -2.76
CA ARG A 115 3.68 -5.58 -3.80
C ARG A 115 3.19 -6.05 -5.16
N VAL A 116 2.41 -5.22 -5.85
CA VAL A 116 1.92 -5.52 -7.20
C VAL A 116 2.98 -5.31 -8.28
N ASP A 117 4.04 -4.56 -7.95
CA ASP A 117 5.19 -4.33 -8.83
C ASP A 117 6.24 -5.46 -8.78
N ARG A 118 5.84 -6.66 -8.30
CA ARG A 118 6.68 -7.86 -8.22
C ARG A 118 5.93 -9.07 -8.77
N LYS A 119 6.60 -9.82 -9.65
CA LYS A 119 6.15 -11.16 -10.06
C LYS A 119 6.52 -12.18 -8.98
N GLU A 120 5.87 -13.32 -8.98
CA GLU A 120 6.23 -14.44 -8.08
C GLU A 120 7.69 -14.90 -8.26
N THR A 121 8.25 -14.71 -9.44
CA THR A 121 9.66 -14.99 -9.75
C THR A 121 10.64 -13.98 -9.16
N GLY A 122 10.16 -12.89 -8.53
CA GLY A 122 10.98 -11.78 -8.04
C GLY A 122 11.27 -10.69 -9.08
N ALA A 123 10.92 -10.91 -10.35
CA ALA A 123 11.11 -9.90 -11.37
C ALA A 123 10.23 -8.67 -11.09
N LYS A 124 10.79 -7.49 -11.33
CA LYS A 124 10.05 -6.23 -11.20
C LYS A 124 9.11 -6.03 -12.38
N ILE A 125 7.96 -5.42 -12.10
CA ILE A 125 7.03 -4.88 -13.09
C ILE A 125 7.17 -3.37 -13.03
N HIS A 126 7.23 -2.71 -14.17
CA HIS A 126 7.28 -1.25 -14.20
C HIS A 126 5.97 -0.67 -13.64
N MET A 127 6.13 0.23 -12.69
CA MET A 127 5.04 0.94 -12.03
C MET A 127 5.46 2.37 -11.81
N ILE A 128 4.58 3.31 -12.14
CA ILE A 128 4.83 4.75 -12.04
C ILE A 128 3.60 5.43 -11.43
N ASP A 129 3.81 6.27 -10.43
CA ASP A 129 2.72 7.00 -9.80
C ASP A 129 2.31 8.26 -10.57
N MET A 130 1.12 8.78 -10.29
CA MET A 130 0.59 9.97 -10.96
C MET A 130 1.38 11.24 -10.62
N PHE A 131 2.10 11.27 -9.50
CA PHE A 131 3.01 12.36 -9.18
C PHE A 131 4.14 12.45 -10.22
N GLN A 132 4.70 11.31 -10.60
CA GLN A 132 5.74 11.21 -11.64
C GLN A 132 5.17 11.43 -13.04
N ILE A 133 4.02 10.80 -13.37
CA ILE A 133 3.39 10.93 -14.71
C ILE A 133 2.99 12.37 -15.01
N THR A 134 2.53 13.10 -14.00
CA THR A 134 2.09 14.50 -14.17
C THR A 134 3.20 15.51 -13.95
N GLU A 135 4.43 15.06 -13.66
CA GLU A 135 5.61 15.88 -13.37
C GLU A 135 5.31 16.96 -12.31
N ALA A 136 4.51 16.58 -11.29
CA ALA A 136 4.08 17.51 -10.26
C ALA A 136 5.21 17.83 -9.29
N PHE A 137 5.24 19.07 -8.77
CA PHE A 137 6.19 19.49 -7.73
C PHE A 137 5.66 19.21 -6.31
N ASP A 138 4.35 19.10 -6.16
CA ASP A 138 3.68 18.86 -4.89
C ASP A 138 2.60 17.79 -5.08
N LYS A 139 2.65 16.75 -4.25
CA LYS A 139 1.74 15.60 -4.38
C LYS A 139 0.29 15.93 -4.03
N TYR A 140 0.06 16.97 -3.22
CA TYR A 140 -1.27 17.43 -2.80
C TYR A 140 -1.88 18.46 -3.74
N LYS A 141 -1.06 19.20 -4.50
CA LYS A 141 -1.53 20.24 -5.43
C LYS A 141 -1.96 19.64 -6.76
N SER A 142 -3.06 18.90 -6.73
CA SER A 142 -3.65 18.28 -7.92
C SER A 142 -5.17 18.21 -7.81
N SER A 143 -5.80 17.68 -8.84
CA SER A 143 -7.22 17.37 -8.83
C SER A 143 -7.48 15.98 -9.39
N MET A 144 -8.65 15.43 -9.05
CA MET A 144 -9.09 14.12 -9.56
C MET A 144 -9.22 14.13 -11.09
N GLU A 145 -9.63 15.26 -11.68
CA GLU A 145 -9.72 15.43 -13.14
C GLU A 145 -8.34 15.34 -13.81
N LYS A 146 -7.29 15.85 -13.14
CA LYS A 146 -5.93 15.77 -13.68
C LYS A 146 -5.45 14.33 -13.75
N VAL A 147 -5.74 13.52 -12.74
CA VAL A 147 -5.45 12.08 -12.73
C VAL A 147 -6.26 11.37 -13.82
N GLY A 148 -7.57 11.64 -13.93
CA GLY A 148 -8.42 11.09 -14.98
C GLY A 148 -7.92 11.43 -16.37
N LYS A 149 -7.47 12.67 -16.59
CA LYS A 149 -6.88 13.10 -17.87
C LYS A 149 -5.58 12.37 -18.18
N ALA A 150 -4.72 12.14 -17.19
CA ALA A 150 -3.50 11.34 -17.37
C ALA A 150 -3.84 9.89 -17.74
N LEU A 151 -4.80 9.26 -17.09
CA LEU A 151 -5.30 7.93 -17.46
C LEU A 151 -5.83 7.92 -18.89
N GLY A 152 -6.62 8.94 -19.28
CA GLY A 152 -7.13 9.10 -20.63
C GLY A 152 -6.05 9.15 -21.71
N ASN A 153 -4.90 9.73 -21.39
CA ASN A 153 -3.78 9.91 -22.31
C ASN A 153 -2.87 8.67 -22.41
N TYR A 154 -2.69 7.93 -21.31
CA TYR A 154 -1.61 6.94 -21.21
C TYR A 154 -2.12 5.51 -21.03
N SER A 155 -3.39 5.29 -20.65
CA SER A 155 -3.91 3.95 -20.47
C SER A 155 -4.16 3.24 -21.81
N SER A 156 -3.68 2.00 -21.91
CA SER A 156 -4.00 1.08 -23.00
C SER A 156 -5.44 0.55 -22.91
N ASN A 157 -6.14 0.77 -21.81
CA ASN A 157 -7.50 0.30 -21.54
C ASN A 157 -8.37 1.45 -21.00
N THR A 158 -8.27 2.60 -21.69
CA THR A 158 -8.74 3.91 -21.22
C THR A 158 -10.14 3.89 -20.63
N LEU A 159 -11.12 3.34 -21.33
CA LEU A 159 -12.53 3.38 -20.86
C LEU A 159 -12.70 2.58 -19.56
N LEU A 160 -12.10 1.40 -19.47
CA LEU A 160 -12.17 0.54 -18.28
C LEU A 160 -11.44 1.17 -17.10
N ASP A 161 -10.25 1.72 -17.32
CA ASP A 161 -9.46 2.33 -16.26
C ASP A 161 -10.09 3.64 -15.76
N LEU A 162 -10.74 4.43 -16.62
CA LEU A 162 -11.50 5.60 -16.21
C LEU A 162 -12.73 5.21 -15.38
N THR A 163 -13.41 4.12 -15.73
CA THR A 163 -14.54 3.60 -14.93
C THR A 163 -14.07 3.17 -13.55
N PHE A 164 -13.02 2.36 -13.46
CA PHE A 164 -12.44 1.93 -12.18
C PHE A 164 -11.92 3.10 -11.36
N TYR A 165 -11.32 4.10 -12.00
CA TYR A 165 -10.87 5.31 -11.33
C TYR A 165 -12.04 6.12 -10.76
N PHE A 166 -13.12 6.26 -11.51
CA PHE A 166 -14.34 6.93 -11.04
C PHE A 166 -14.95 6.21 -9.83
N ASP A 167 -15.10 4.89 -9.89
CA ASP A 167 -15.60 4.09 -8.77
C ASP A 167 -14.72 4.25 -7.52
N LEU A 168 -13.39 4.26 -7.70
CA LEU A 168 -12.45 4.51 -6.62
C LEU A 168 -12.59 5.92 -6.04
N ALA A 169 -12.76 6.94 -6.88
CA ALA A 169 -12.96 8.31 -6.42
C ALA A 169 -14.26 8.47 -5.60
N VAL A 170 -15.35 7.87 -6.07
CA VAL A 170 -16.63 7.85 -5.34
C VAL A 170 -16.49 7.11 -4.02
N PHE A 171 -15.84 5.96 -4.00
CA PHE A 171 -15.58 5.20 -2.78
C PHE A 171 -14.79 6.02 -1.75
N CYS A 172 -13.71 6.68 -2.17
CA CYS A 172 -12.91 7.52 -1.29
C CYS A 172 -13.71 8.68 -0.70
N PHE A 173 -14.55 9.32 -1.51
CA PHE A 173 -15.46 10.36 -1.04
C PHE A 173 -16.44 9.82 0.02
N LEU A 174 -17.10 8.68 -0.25
CA LEU A 174 -18.08 8.08 0.66
C LEU A 174 -17.46 7.58 1.97
N THR A 175 -16.21 7.13 1.94
CA THR A 175 -15.48 6.62 3.12
C THR A 175 -14.68 7.68 3.87
N GLY A 176 -14.73 8.95 3.45
CA GLY A 176 -13.97 10.02 4.10
C GLY A 176 -12.45 9.88 3.95
N ASN A 177 -12.00 9.31 2.84
CA ASN A 177 -10.58 9.23 2.53
C ASN A 177 -10.08 10.52 1.87
N ASN A 178 -9.69 11.48 2.68
CA ASN A 178 -9.23 12.80 2.22
C ASN A 178 -7.72 12.82 1.87
N ASP A 179 -6.96 11.75 2.14
CA ASP A 179 -5.52 11.67 1.83
C ASP A 179 -5.24 11.08 0.43
N MET A 180 -6.18 11.28 -0.52
CA MET A 180 -6.02 10.81 -1.91
C MET A 180 -5.19 11.78 -2.73
N HIS A 181 -3.88 11.69 -2.61
CA HIS A 181 -2.93 12.49 -3.38
C HIS A 181 -2.35 11.72 -4.58
N LEU A 182 -1.57 12.41 -5.43
CA LEU A 182 -1.03 11.86 -6.69
C LEU A 182 -0.23 10.55 -6.53
N LYS A 183 0.39 10.29 -5.39
CA LYS A 183 1.16 9.06 -5.14
C LYS A 183 0.29 7.85 -4.78
N ASN A 184 -1.01 8.07 -4.52
CA ASN A 184 -1.95 6.99 -4.22
C ASN A 184 -2.58 6.39 -5.48
N PHE A 185 -2.26 6.94 -6.65
CA PHE A 185 -2.66 6.40 -7.95
C PHE A 185 -1.42 6.08 -8.77
N SER A 186 -1.40 4.89 -9.37
CA SER A 186 -0.29 4.47 -10.22
C SER A 186 -0.78 3.78 -11.48
N MET A 187 0.06 3.81 -12.48
CA MET A 187 -0.04 2.93 -13.64
C MET A 187 0.99 1.80 -13.53
N ILE A 188 0.62 0.64 -14.01
CA ILE A 188 1.44 -0.56 -14.02
C ILE A 188 1.51 -1.15 -15.43
N GLU A 189 2.68 -1.62 -15.83
CA GLU A 189 2.87 -2.24 -17.13
C GLU A 189 2.38 -3.68 -17.14
N ASN A 190 1.61 -4.04 -18.14
CA ASN A 190 1.20 -5.40 -18.44
C ASN A 190 1.46 -5.73 -19.93
N PRO A 191 1.21 -6.96 -20.41
CA PRO A 191 1.42 -7.30 -21.81
C PRO A 191 0.63 -6.46 -22.83
N SER A 192 -0.45 -5.82 -22.42
CA SER A 192 -1.28 -4.93 -23.25
C SER A 192 -0.83 -3.47 -23.21
N GLY A 193 0.15 -3.14 -22.36
CA GLY A 193 0.67 -1.79 -22.15
C GLY A 193 0.39 -1.28 -20.73
N TRP A 194 0.32 0.03 -20.57
CA TRP A 194 0.10 0.68 -19.27
C TRP A 194 -1.37 0.70 -18.89
N VAL A 195 -1.70 0.29 -17.68
CA VAL A 195 -3.06 0.27 -17.14
C VAL A 195 -3.07 0.80 -15.70
N LEU A 196 -4.26 1.22 -15.21
CA LEU A 196 -4.42 1.61 -13.81
C LEU A 196 -4.09 0.42 -12.89
N SER A 197 -3.21 0.65 -11.91
CA SER A 197 -2.88 -0.37 -10.91
C SER A 197 -4.10 -0.68 -10.01
N PRO A 198 -4.14 -1.85 -9.36
CA PRO A 198 -5.04 -2.04 -8.23
C PRO A 198 -4.85 -0.95 -7.18
N ALA A 199 -5.93 -0.56 -6.49
CA ALA A 199 -5.89 0.47 -5.46
C ALA A 199 -5.12 0.00 -4.21
N TYR A 200 -4.47 0.92 -3.54
CA TYR A 200 -3.72 0.73 -2.31
C TYR A 200 -3.77 1.99 -1.45
N ASP A 201 -3.35 1.90 -0.20
CA ASP A 201 -3.32 3.04 0.74
C ASP A 201 -4.71 3.68 0.96
N LEU A 202 -5.76 2.87 1.07
CA LEU A 202 -7.11 3.36 1.34
C LEU A 202 -7.35 3.40 2.85
N LEU A 203 -7.65 4.59 3.36
CA LEU A 203 -7.95 4.85 4.77
C LEU A 203 -9.27 5.61 4.92
N ASN A 204 -9.94 5.43 6.05
CA ASN A 204 -10.91 6.41 6.50
C ASN A 204 -10.17 7.47 7.34
N VAL A 205 -9.80 8.57 6.69
CA VAL A 205 -9.02 9.65 7.34
C VAL A 205 -9.86 10.36 8.40
N ALA A 206 -11.16 10.50 8.19
CA ALA A 206 -12.08 11.14 9.14
C ALA A 206 -12.16 10.41 10.50
N MET A 207 -11.88 9.09 10.55
CA MET A 207 -11.79 8.36 11.82
C MET A 207 -10.46 8.59 12.56
N VAL A 208 -9.42 8.95 11.85
CA VAL A 208 -8.06 9.13 12.38
C VAL A 208 -7.80 10.58 12.74
N LEU A 209 -8.36 11.50 11.96
CA LEU A 209 -8.25 12.96 12.14
C LEU A 209 -9.66 13.57 12.15
N PRO A 210 -10.41 13.47 13.25
CA PRO A 210 -11.83 13.82 13.27
C PRO A 210 -12.15 15.31 13.11
N GLU A 211 -11.20 16.22 13.23
CA GLU A 211 -11.49 17.66 13.32
C GLU A 211 -10.74 18.57 12.35
N ASP A 212 -9.85 18.08 11.48
CA ASP A 212 -8.99 18.97 10.68
C ASP A 212 -8.93 18.58 9.19
N SER A 213 -10.03 18.30 8.60
CA SER A 213 -10.05 17.98 7.17
C SER A 213 -10.37 19.17 6.26
N GLU A 214 -10.33 20.39 6.78
CA GLU A 214 -10.49 21.62 5.99
C GLU A 214 -9.19 22.45 5.99
N GLU A 215 -8.19 21.99 5.24
CA GLU A 215 -7.18 22.85 4.63
C GLU A 215 -7.03 22.52 3.14
#